data_c9ff5450e594cea9ab43beee370cd065
#
_entry.id   c9ff5450e594cea9ab43beee370cd065
#
_cell.length_a   1.000
_cell.length_b   1.000
_cell.length_c   1.000
_cell.angle_alpha   90.00
_cell.angle_beta   90.00
_cell.angle_gamma   90.00
#
_symmetry.space_group_name_H-M   'P 1'
#
loop_
_entity.id
_entity.type
_entity.pdbx_description
1 polymer ?
#
loop_
_entity_poly.entity_id
_entity_poly.type
_entity_poly.pdbx_seq_one_letter_code
_entity_poly.pdbx_strand_id
1 'polypeptide(L)'
;MKRFVIGVPGLDKLVGEVVAPYTILIAGHPGAGKTTLASTICYANALKGEKCLYISLYEDKEKLFRYMERLGLKLREIESNGLFRFVKLPLTFDINMIIDEVGKLVGEGYSVIVVDSITALLEVVRENVEKRAWLLNYFYQLPVLFNGLLILVSELPFGEERIGLGSIEFVVDSIFILKHRIEDHLLTRLIEVRKTRGSPINIAEAYFTIAENIGIVVFTPPILQEIPHEGEELVPICNALKNVIGHFHKGFIINVFFPPEAPMGREAILAILST
;
A
#
# COMPACT_ATOMS: atom_id res chain seq x y z
N MET A 1 10.17 5.96 -20.03
CA MET A 1 9.38 6.38 -18.86
C MET A 1 9.97 5.71 -17.63
N LYS A 2 10.19 6.44 -16.55
CA LYS A 2 10.67 5.87 -15.28
C LYS A 2 9.57 5.04 -14.63
N ARG A 3 9.94 3.86 -14.10
CA ARG A 3 9.03 2.95 -13.41
C ARG A 3 9.46 2.78 -11.96
N PHE A 4 8.51 2.79 -11.06
CA PHE A 4 8.72 2.65 -9.64
C PHE A 4 7.99 1.42 -9.09
N VAL A 5 8.38 0.99 -7.90
CA VAL A 5 7.72 -0.11 -7.17
C VAL A 5 7.23 0.39 -5.82
N ILE A 6 6.21 -0.25 -5.29
CA ILE A 6 5.78 -0.03 -3.90
C ILE A 6 6.76 -0.74 -2.96
N GLY A 7 7.32 -1.86 -3.38
CA GLY A 7 8.28 -2.64 -2.60
C GLY A 7 7.62 -3.53 -1.55
N VAL A 8 6.32 -3.75 -1.67
CA VAL A 8 5.54 -4.68 -0.86
C VAL A 8 4.87 -5.66 -1.81
N PRO A 9 5.38 -6.90 -1.96
CA PRO A 9 4.97 -7.82 -3.03
C PRO A 9 3.46 -8.03 -3.18
N GLY A 10 2.72 -8.11 -2.08
CA GLY A 10 1.26 -8.19 -2.09
C GLY A 10 0.61 -6.92 -2.63
N LEU A 11 1.13 -5.75 -2.26
CA LEU A 11 0.58 -4.46 -2.69
C LEU A 11 0.99 -4.13 -4.13
N ASP A 12 2.20 -4.48 -4.55
CA ASP A 12 2.66 -4.31 -5.94
C ASP A 12 1.73 -5.03 -6.93
N LYS A 13 1.21 -6.20 -6.55
CA LYS A 13 0.23 -6.95 -7.37
C LYS A 13 -1.12 -6.23 -7.49
N LEU A 14 -1.54 -5.53 -6.45
CA LEU A 14 -2.82 -4.80 -6.43
C LEU A 14 -2.74 -3.48 -7.18
N VAL A 15 -1.62 -2.79 -7.08
CA VAL A 15 -1.42 -1.45 -7.65
C VAL A 15 -1.03 -1.50 -9.11
N GLY A 16 -0.26 -2.51 -9.52
CA GLY A 16 0.30 -2.62 -10.85
C GLY A 16 1.49 -1.67 -11.08
N GLU A 17 1.69 -1.23 -12.32
CA GLU A 17 2.83 -0.38 -12.69
C GLU A 17 2.64 1.07 -12.23
N VAL A 18 3.63 1.60 -11.53
CA VAL A 18 3.75 3.02 -11.15
C VAL A 18 4.72 3.69 -12.13
N VAL A 19 4.20 4.53 -13.01
CA VAL A 19 4.99 5.19 -14.07
C VAL A 19 4.99 6.68 -13.88
N ALA A 20 6.17 7.31 -13.88
CA ALA A 20 6.31 8.76 -13.72
C ALA A 20 5.63 9.57 -14.84
N PRO A 21 5.11 10.77 -14.55
CA PRO A 21 4.94 11.39 -13.25
C PRO A 21 3.79 10.73 -12.46
N TYR A 22 3.97 10.50 -11.16
CA TYR A 22 2.95 9.79 -10.36
C TYR A 22 2.90 10.30 -8.93
N THR A 23 1.69 10.38 -8.37
CA THR A 23 1.46 10.80 -6.99
C THR A 23 0.71 9.74 -6.21
N ILE A 24 1.27 9.32 -5.07
CA ILE A 24 0.63 8.42 -4.11
C ILE A 24 0.27 9.21 -2.85
N LEU A 25 -0.97 9.12 -2.43
CA LEU A 25 -1.42 9.59 -1.12
C LEU A 25 -1.53 8.38 -0.18
N ILE A 26 -0.79 8.43 0.93
CA ILE A 26 -0.87 7.45 2.02
C ILE A 26 -1.58 8.13 3.19
N ALA A 27 -2.84 7.78 3.41
CA ALA A 27 -3.63 8.30 4.52
C ALA A 27 -3.87 7.22 5.58
N GLY A 28 -4.15 7.61 6.81
CA GLY A 28 -4.51 6.63 7.83
C GLY A 28 -4.37 7.15 9.26
N HIS A 29 -4.84 6.35 10.21
CA HIS A 29 -4.83 6.66 11.63
C HIS A 29 -3.41 6.75 12.20
N PRO A 30 -3.21 7.45 13.33
CA PRO A 30 -1.94 7.40 14.06
C PRO A 30 -1.55 5.96 14.38
N GLY A 31 -0.28 5.59 14.16
CA GLY A 31 0.21 4.22 14.40
C GLY A 31 -0.19 3.15 13.37
N ALA A 32 -0.93 3.49 12.31
CA ALA A 32 -1.34 2.53 11.29
C ALA A 32 -0.19 2.07 10.37
N GLY A 33 0.97 2.76 10.35
CA GLY A 33 2.14 2.36 9.55
C GLY A 33 2.41 3.21 8.30
N LYS A 34 1.84 4.42 8.21
CA LYS A 34 2.02 5.35 7.07
C LYS A 34 3.49 5.65 6.77
N THR A 35 4.22 6.12 7.78
CA THR A 35 5.66 6.41 7.71
C THR A 35 6.46 5.16 7.31
N THR A 36 6.07 3.98 7.80
CA THR A 36 6.69 2.71 7.43
C THR A 36 6.49 2.40 5.96
N LEU A 37 5.26 2.56 5.44
CA LEU A 37 4.98 2.32 4.02
C LEU A 37 5.72 3.32 3.13
N ALA A 38 5.70 4.61 3.46
CA ALA A 38 6.44 5.63 2.72
C ALA A 38 7.95 5.36 2.70
N SER A 39 8.53 4.95 3.85
CA SER A 39 9.94 4.55 3.95
C SER A 39 10.24 3.28 3.15
N THR A 40 9.33 2.30 3.13
CA THR A 40 9.47 1.08 2.33
C THR A 40 9.51 1.38 0.84
N ILE A 41 8.64 2.28 0.34
CA ILE A 41 8.64 2.69 -1.06
C ILE A 41 9.95 3.38 -1.42
N CYS A 42 10.44 4.32 -0.58
CA CYS A 42 11.74 4.93 -0.77
C CYS A 42 12.87 3.90 -0.82
N TYR A 43 12.92 3.01 0.17
CA TYR A 43 13.97 1.99 0.28
C TYR A 43 14.00 1.07 -0.93
N ALA A 44 12.84 0.56 -1.35
CA ALA A 44 12.73 -0.36 -2.49
C ALA A 44 13.20 0.28 -3.81
N ASN A 45 12.90 1.57 -4.02
CA ASN A 45 13.34 2.29 -5.21
C ASN A 45 14.81 2.68 -5.12
N ALA A 46 15.32 3.03 -3.93
CA ALA A 46 16.75 3.27 -3.72
C ALA A 46 17.61 2.03 -4.02
N LEU A 47 17.13 0.83 -3.65
CA LEU A 47 17.79 -0.44 -4.03
C LEU A 47 17.83 -0.68 -5.56
N LYS A 48 16.97 0.01 -6.32
CA LYS A 48 16.98 0.02 -7.80
C LYS A 48 17.81 1.17 -8.40
N GLY A 49 18.52 1.93 -7.55
CA GLY A 49 19.36 3.04 -7.97
C GLY A 49 18.66 4.40 -8.10
N GLU A 50 17.38 4.48 -7.71
CA GLU A 50 16.65 5.75 -7.72
C GLU A 50 17.00 6.60 -6.49
N LYS A 51 17.24 7.90 -6.69
CA LYS A 51 17.51 8.83 -5.59
C LYS A 51 16.22 9.23 -4.89
N CYS A 52 16.18 9.03 -3.58
CA CYS A 52 15.03 9.29 -2.73
C CYS A 52 15.28 10.44 -1.76
N LEU A 53 14.34 11.38 -1.68
CA LEU A 53 14.29 12.46 -0.72
C LEU A 53 13.13 12.24 0.25
N TYR A 54 13.41 12.21 1.54
CA TYR A 54 12.39 12.10 2.58
C TYR A 54 12.33 13.40 3.38
N ILE A 55 11.26 14.14 3.20
CA ILE A 55 10.98 15.39 3.90
C ILE A 55 10.04 15.10 5.07
N SER A 56 10.51 15.31 6.28
CA SER A 56 9.71 15.17 7.51
C SER A 56 9.47 16.51 8.17
N LEU A 57 8.28 16.68 8.72
CA LEU A 57 7.90 17.85 9.49
C LEU A 57 7.89 17.59 11.00
N TYR A 58 7.77 16.35 11.41
CA TYR A 58 7.67 15.95 12.83
C TYR A 58 8.79 15.04 13.30
N GLU A 59 9.12 14.02 12.51
CA GLU A 59 10.06 12.99 12.95
C GLU A 59 11.52 13.46 12.87
N ASP A 60 12.35 12.95 13.78
CA ASP A 60 13.79 13.14 13.75
C ASP A 60 14.46 12.00 12.98
N LYS A 61 15.54 12.34 12.25
CA LYS A 61 16.30 11.39 11.42
C LYS A 61 16.72 10.14 12.20
N GLU A 62 17.37 10.33 13.34
CA GLU A 62 17.90 9.22 14.13
C GLU A 62 16.79 8.29 14.65
N LYS A 63 15.65 8.87 15.01
CA LYS A 63 14.49 8.13 15.46
C LYS A 63 13.88 7.32 14.33
N LEU A 64 13.66 7.94 13.15
CA LEU A 64 13.15 7.26 11.96
C LEU A 64 14.08 6.10 11.57
N PHE A 65 15.38 6.36 11.45
CA PHE A 65 16.35 5.36 11.00
C PHE A 65 16.37 4.15 11.94
N ARG A 66 16.43 4.38 13.25
CA ARG A 66 16.40 3.30 14.25
C ARG A 66 15.15 2.44 14.15
N TYR A 67 13.97 3.05 13.91
CA TYR A 67 12.74 2.29 13.78
C TYR A 67 12.68 1.50 12.47
N MET A 68 13.14 2.09 11.37
CA MET A 68 13.17 1.44 10.07
C MET A 68 14.19 0.29 10.02
N GLU A 69 15.34 0.44 10.65
CA GLU A 69 16.35 -0.64 10.77
C GLU A 69 15.80 -1.88 11.48
N ARG A 70 14.99 -1.70 12.54
CA ARG A 70 14.31 -2.83 13.21
C ARG A 70 13.34 -3.58 12.29
N LEU A 71 12.84 -2.91 11.29
CA LEU A 71 11.94 -3.48 10.28
C LEU A 71 12.69 -4.04 9.06
N GLY A 72 14.02 -4.01 9.07
CA GLY A 72 14.87 -4.49 7.97
C GLY A 72 15.15 -3.46 6.88
N LEU A 73 14.69 -2.21 7.05
CA LEU A 73 14.95 -1.12 6.09
C LEU A 73 16.24 -0.39 6.47
N LYS A 74 17.35 -0.72 5.83
CA LYS A 74 18.69 -0.18 6.12
C LYS A 74 18.88 1.22 5.53
N LEU A 75 18.15 2.21 6.04
CA LEU A 75 18.18 3.57 5.51
C LEU A 75 19.54 4.23 5.58
N ARG A 76 20.37 3.92 6.61
CA ARG A 76 21.74 4.45 6.72
C ARG A 76 22.64 3.97 5.59
N GLU A 77 22.48 2.73 5.16
CA GLU A 77 23.28 2.14 4.08
C GLU A 77 22.97 2.84 2.76
N ILE A 78 21.69 3.01 2.41
CA ILE A 78 21.30 3.71 1.18
C ILE A 78 21.61 5.22 1.23
N GLU A 79 21.60 5.83 2.40
CA GLU A 79 22.04 7.24 2.58
C GLU A 79 23.54 7.38 2.36
N SER A 80 24.36 6.48 2.92
CA SER A 80 25.82 6.51 2.71
C SER A 80 26.21 6.31 1.24
N ASN A 81 25.37 5.61 0.48
CA ASN A 81 25.54 5.42 -0.95
C ASN A 81 25.00 6.60 -1.79
N GLY A 82 24.50 7.66 -1.16
CA GLY A 82 23.97 8.85 -1.84
C GLY A 82 22.60 8.64 -2.53
N LEU A 83 21.91 7.53 -2.21
CA LEU A 83 20.62 7.19 -2.79
C LEU A 83 19.42 7.59 -1.92
N PHE A 84 19.68 8.05 -0.70
CA PHE A 84 18.64 8.52 0.21
C PHE A 84 19.11 9.77 0.93
N ARG A 85 18.20 10.74 1.11
CA ARG A 85 18.45 11.91 1.94
C ARG A 85 17.24 12.18 2.81
N PHE A 86 17.46 12.34 4.10
CA PHE A 86 16.45 12.79 5.04
C PHE A 86 16.63 14.28 5.33
N VAL A 87 15.54 15.03 5.25
CA VAL A 87 15.50 16.45 5.60
C VAL A 87 14.35 16.68 6.56
N LYS A 88 14.65 17.29 7.73
CA LYS A 88 13.62 17.79 8.63
C LYS A 88 13.41 19.27 8.37
N LEU A 89 12.21 19.65 7.98
CA LEU A 89 11.82 21.05 7.83
C LEU A 89 11.11 21.51 9.09
N PRO A 90 11.46 22.68 9.64
CA PRO A 90 10.74 23.25 10.77
C PRO A 90 9.34 23.70 10.31
N LEU A 91 8.34 23.44 11.14
CA LEU A 91 7.02 24.03 10.95
C LEU A 91 7.12 25.52 11.29
N THR A 92 7.10 26.35 10.28
CA THR A 92 7.03 27.81 10.40
C THR A 92 5.66 28.30 9.95
N PHE A 93 5.23 29.45 10.44
CA PHE A 93 3.97 30.06 9.98
C PHE A 93 4.08 30.63 8.56
N ASP A 94 5.29 30.73 8.01
CA ASP A 94 5.52 31.15 6.62
C ASP A 94 5.63 29.94 5.70
N ILE A 95 4.52 29.57 5.08
CA ILE A 95 4.45 28.47 4.13
C ILE A 95 5.34 28.68 2.91
N ASN A 96 5.60 29.95 2.52
CA ASN A 96 6.43 30.22 1.34
C ASN A 96 7.88 29.77 1.57
N MET A 97 8.40 29.96 2.79
CA MET A 97 9.75 29.47 3.12
C MET A 97 9.86 27.96 2.99
N ILE A 98 8.82 27.22 3.40
CA ILE A 98 8.78 25.76 3.27
C ILE A 98 8.75 25.35 1.80
N ILE A 99 7.91 26.01 0.99
CA ILE A 99 7.77 25.75 -0.43
C ILE A 99 9.06 26.05 -1.20
N ASP A 100 9.71 27.18 -0.89
CA ASP A 100 10.99 27.54 -1.50
C ASP A 100 12.08 26.51 -1.18
N GLU A 101 12.11 26.00 0.06
CA GLU A 101 13.08 25.00 0.44
C GLU A 101 12.77 23.63 -0.22
N VAL A 102 11.51 23.22 -0.27
CA VAL A 102 11.09 22.03 -1.03
C VAL A 102 11.46 22.19 -2.51
N GLY A 103 11.22 23.35 -3.11
CA GLY A 103 11.57 23.62 -4.50
C GLY A 103 13.07 23.49 -4.77
N LYS A 104 13.93 24.01 -3.89
CA LYS A 104 15.40 23.83 -3.99
C LYS A 104 15.79 22.36 -3.91
N LEU A 105 15.27 21.63 -2.91
CA LEU A 105 15.55 20.21 -2.73
C LEU A 105 15.13 19.37 -3.93
N VAL A 106 13.96 19.66 -4.50
CA VAL A 106 13.46 18.98 -5.73
C VAL A 106 14.42 19.19 -6.90
N GLY A 107 15.02 20.38 -7.02
CA GLY A 107 16.01 20.71 -8.06
C GLY A 107 17.31 19.93 -7.96
N GLU A 108 17.60 19.22 -6.86
CA GLU A 108 18.81 18.42 -6.68
C GLU A 108 18.80 17.04 -7.39
N GLY A 109 17.73 16.73 -8.14
CA GLY A 109 17.68 15.55 -9.02
C GLY A 109 17.23 14.26 -8.34
N TYR A 110 16.32 14.34 -7.38
CA TYR A 110 15.63 13.19 -6.81
C TYR A 110 14.54 12.68 -7.75
N SER A 111 14.31 11.37 -7.74
CA SER A 111 13.26 10.72 -8.53
C SER A 111 12.11 10.18 -7.67
N VAL A 112 12.31 10.03 -6.37
CA VAL A 112 11.27 9.70 -5.40
C VAL A 112 11.31 10.74 -4.28
N ILE A 113 10.18 11.37 -4.00
CA ILE A 113 10.08 12.40 -2.94
C ILE A 113 8.93 12.03 -2.01
N VAL A 114 9.21 12.02 -0.71
CA VAL A 114 8.20 11.84 0.35
C VAL A 114 8.02 13.14 1.10
N VAL A 115 6.76 13.48 1.42
CA VAL A 115 6.38 14.56 2.32
C VAL A 115 5.57 13.98 3.47
N ASP A 116 6.15 13.93 4.66
CA ASP A 116 5.55 13.37 5.88
C ASP A 116 5.48 14.41 7.01
N SER A 117 4.31 15.08 7.22
CA SER A 117 3.04 14.86 6.56
C SER A 117 2.52 16.15 5.88
N ILE A 118 1.76 15.96 4.79
CA ILE A 118 1.07 17.09 4.14
C ILE A 118 0.01 17.72 5.07
N THR A 119 -0.57 16.93 5.98
CA THR A 119 -1.53 17.43 6.98
C THR A 119 -0.93 18.56 7.80
N ALA A 120 0.32 18.45 8.22
CA ALA A 120 1.01 19.49 8.98
C ALA A 120 1.11 20.80 8.20
N LEU A 121 1.38 20.73 6.90
CA LEU A 121 1.45 21.91 6.03
C LEU A 121 0.07 22.54 5.84
N LEU A 122 -0.97 21.73 5.68
CA LEU A 122 -2.34 22.20 5.49
C LEU A 122 -2.93 22.82 6.76
N GLU A 123 -2.49 22.40 7.95
CA GLU A 123 -2.87 23.02 9.21
C GLU A 123 -2.32 24.46 9.33
N VAL A 124 -1.11 24.74 8.84
CA VAL A 124 -0.53 26.10 8.83
C VAL A 124 -1.40 27.08 8.02
N VAL A 125 -2.07 26.60 6.97
CA VAL A 125 -2.91 27.41 6.07
C VAL A 125 -4.40 27.11 6.23
N ARG A 126 -4.81 26.50 7.36
CA ARG A 126 -6.16 25.99 7.59
C ARG A 126 -7.26 27.01 7.34
N GLU A 127 -7.07 28.23 7.83
CA GLU A 127 -8.06 29.28 7.75
C GLU A 127 -8.04 30.07 6.41
N ASN A 128 -7.01 29.81 5.58
CA ASN A 128 -6.86 30.49 4.30
C ASN A 128 -7.13 29.54 3.13
N VAL A 129 -8.36 29.58 2.62
CA VAL A 129 -8.84 28.69 1.54
C VAL A 129 -7.99 28.84 0.26
N GLU A 130 -7.58 30.06 -0.09
CA GLU A 130 -6.79 30.33 -1.29
C GLU A 130 -5.38 29.73 -1.16
N LYS A 131 -4.69 29.96 -0.06
CA LYS A 131 -3.37 29.37 0.20
C LYS A 131 -3.43 27.86 0.28
N ARG A 132 -4.49 27.31 0.85
CA ARG A 132 -4.71 25.86 0.90
C ARG A 132 -4.88 25.27 -0.51
N ALA A 133 -5.72 25.88 -1.35
CA ALA A 133 -5.93 25.44 -2.73
C ALA A 133 -4.63 25.56 -3.55
N TRP A 134 -3.89 26.65 -3.37
CA TRP A 134 -2.60 26.86 -4.02
C TRP A 134 -1.57 25.80 -3.61
N LEU A 135 -1.46 25.50 -2.32
CA LEU A 135 -0.55 24.48 -1.79
C LEU A 135 -0.85 23.09 -2.35
N LEU A 136 -2.13 22.71 -2.42
CA LEU A 136 -2.55 21.43 -3.02
C LEU A 136 -2.19 21.38 -4.51
N ASN A 137 -2.40 22.47 -5.24
CA ASN A 137 -2.02 22.57 -6.65
C ASN A 137 -0.50 22.49 -6.84
N TYR A 138 0.29 23.09 -5.96
CA TYR A 138 1.74 22.99 -5.97
C TYR A 138 2.20 21.51 -5.88
N PHE A 139 1.70 20.75 -4.90
CA PHE A 139 2.06 19.35 -4.76
C PHE A 139 1.54 18.49 -5.90
N TYR A 140 0.44 18.86 -6.53
CA TYR A 140 -0.05 18.18 -7.73
C TYR A 140 0.90 18.37 -8.93
N GLN A 141 1.44 19.56 -9.12
CA GLN A 141 2.37 19.83 -10.23
C GLN A 141 3.79 19.30 -9.99
N LEU A 142 4.15 19.09 -8.74
CA LEU A 142 5.51 18.74 -8.35
C LEU A 142 6.05 17.49 -9.07
N PRO A 143 5.35 16.33 -9.14
CA PRO A 143 5.87 15.14 -9.81
C PRO A 143 6.08 15.34 -11.32
N VAL A 144 5.35 16.26 -11.95
CA VAL A 144 5.54 16.62 -13.35
C VAL A 144 6.88 17.35 -13.53
N LEU A 145 7.22 18.27 -12.59
CA LEU A 145 8.45 19.06 -12.65
C LEU A 145 9.72 18.19 -12.55
N PHE A 146 9.74 17.21 -11.65
CA PHE A 146 10.92 16.34 -11.49
C PHE A 146 10.80 14.99 -12.24
N ASN A 147 9.69 14.77 -12.96
CA ASN A 147 9.40 13.54 -13.70
C ASN A 147 9.62 12.27 -12.86
N GLY A 148 8.97 12.21 -11.69
CA GLY A 148 9.21 11.20 -10.69
C GLY A 148 7.96 10.77 -9.90
N LEU A 149 8.22 10.14 -8.76
CA LEU A 149 7.21 9.63 -7.83
C LEU A 149 7.13 10.55 -6.60
N LEU A 150 5.98 11.15 -6.37
CA LEU A 150 5.67 11.91 -5.16
C LEU A 150 4.81 11.06 -4.21
N ILE A 151 5.20 11.00 -2.95
CA ILE A 151 4.46 10.32 -1.88
C ILE A 151 4.07 11.35 -0.85
N LEU A 152 2.78 11.53 -0.65
CA LEU A 152 2.20 12.41 0.34
C LEU A 152 1.63 11.59 1.49
N VAL A 153 2.09 11.83 2.70
CA VAL A 153 1.55 11.19 3.91
C VAL A 153 0.53 12.10 4.54
N SER A 154 -0.64 11.58 4.88
CA SER A 154 -1.72 12.31 5.52
C SER A 154 -2.23 11.59 6.77
N GLU A 155 -2.58 12.36 7.77
CA GLU A 155 -3.19 11.84 8.99
C GLU A 155 -4.71 11.84 8.86
N LEU A 156 -5.33 10.75 9.35
CA LEU A 156 -6.76 10.64 9.55
C LEU A 156 -7.04 10.54 11.05
N PRO A 157 -7.98 11.34 11.58
CA PRO A 157 -8.47 11.16 12.95
C PRO A 157 -9.06 9.77 13.15
N PHE A 158 -9.02 9.27 14.39
CA PHE A 158 -9.62 7.99 14.71
C PHE A 158 -11.13 7.97 14.41
N GLY A 159 -11.58 6.92 13.73
CA GLY A 159 -12.99 6.74 13.36
C GLY A 159 -13.42 7.51 12.11
N GLU A 160 -12.55 8.31 11.50
CA GLU A 160 -12.82 8.97 10.25
C GLU A 160 -12.28 8.17 9.06
N GLU A 161 -13.11 8.03 8.03
CA GLU A 161 -12.72 7.43 6.74
C GLU A 161 -12.61 8.48 5.62
N ARG A 162 -13.02 9.72 5.90
CA ARG A 162 -12.93 10.82 4.94
C ARG A 162 -11.57 11.48 5.04
N ILE A 163 -10.88 11.55 3.91
CA ILE A 163 -9.64 12.30 3.78
C ILE A 163 -10.03 13.79 3.71
N GLY A 164 -10.06 14.49 4.84
CA GLY A 164 -10.50 15.88 4.95
C GLY A 164 -9.59 16.90 4.24
N LEU A 165 -8.86 16.51 3.21
CA LEU A 165 -7.87 17.34 2.50
C LEU A 165 -8.45 18.09 1.28
N GLY A 166 -9.77 18.20 1.18
CA GLY A 166 -10.43 18.89 0.06
C GLY A 166 -10.36 18.08 -1.25
N SER A 167 -9.94 18.72 -2.34
CA SER A 167 -9.93 18.11 -3.67
C SER A 167 -8.72 17.22 -3.98
N ILE A 168 -7.82 16.96 -3.02
CA ILE A 168 -6.60 16.16 -3.26
C ILE A 168 -6.90 14.75 -3.78
N GLU A 169 -8.00 14.15 -3.33
CA GLU A 169 -8.44 12.82 -3.75
C GLU A 169 -8.69 12.74 -5.28
N PHE A 170 -9.06 13.85 -5.92
CA PHE A 170 -9.31 13.88 -7.36
C PHE A 170 -8.02 13.97 -8.17
N VAL A 171 -6.98 14.57 -7.61
CA VAL A 171 -5.75 14.91 -8.34
C VAL A 171 -4.65 13.85 -8.22
N VAL A 172 -4.55 13.16 -7.09
CA VAL A 172 -3.55 12.08 -6.91
C VAL A 172 -3.87 10.85 -7.76
N ASP A 173 -2.84 10.08 -8.10
CA ASP A 173 -2.99 8.90 -8.96
C ASP A 173 -3.36 7.65 -8.17
N SER A 174 -2.80 7.46 -6.98
CA SER A 174 -3.19 6.39 -6.06
C SER A 174 -3.48 6.90 -4.66
N ILE A 175 -4.41 6.23 -3.99
CA ILE A 175 -4.78 6.48 -2.59
C ILE A 175 -4.75 5.18 -1.83
N PHE A 176 -3.89 5.12 -0.81
CA PHE A 176 -3.82 4.03 0.16
C PHE A 176 -4.30 4.54 1.52
N ILE A 177 -5.25 3.83 2.13
CA ILE A 177 -5.73 4.14 3.47
C ILE A 177 -5.34 3.00 4.41
N LEU A 178 -4.53 3.33 5.40
CA LEU A 178 -4.09 2.40 6.42
C LEU A 178 -4.98 2.54 7.65
N LYS A 179 -5.65 1.47 7.99
CA LYS A 179 -6.56 1.37 9.14
C LYS A 179 -6.00 0.34 10.13
N HIS A 180 -6.35 0.50 11.39
CA HIS A 180 -6.16 -0.55 12.37
C HIS A 180 -7.34 -0.58 13.34
N ARG A 181 -7.63 -1.76 13.87
CA ARG A 181 -8.67 -2.01 14.86
C ARG A 181 -8.24 -3.12 15.79
N ILE A 182 -8.89 -3.20 16.93
CA ILE A 182 -8.68 -4.30 17.88
C ILE A 182 -9.81 -5.30 17.67
N GLU A 183 -9.46 -6.54 17.33
CA GLU A 183 -10.37 -7.67 17.19
C GLU A 183 -9.87 -8.81 18.06
N ASP A 184 -10.70 -9.32 18.93
CA ASP A 184 -10.36 -10.42 19.84
C ASP A 184 -9.03 -10.19 20.58
N HIS A 185 -8.82 -8.97 21.09
CA HIS A 185 -7.59 -8.51 21.75
C HIS A 185 -6.34 -8.42 20.86
N LEU A 186 -6.46 -8.67 19.55
CA LEU A 186 -5.38 -8.56 18.58
C LEU A 186 -5.48 -7.26 17.77
N LEU A 187 -4.32 -6.68 17.49
CA LEU A 187 -4.23 -5.52 16.60
C LEU A 187 -4.28 -5.96 15.15
N THR A 188 -5.43 -5.75 14.52
CA THR A 188 -5.67 -6.05 13.11
C THR A 188 -5.41 -4.82 12.27
N ARG A 189 -4.63 -4.94 11.19
CA ARG A 189 -4.33 -3.86 10.26
C ARG A 189 -4.88 -4.17 8.87
N LEU A 190 -5.46 -3.14 8.23
CA LEU A 190 -6.03 -3.20 6.89
C LEU A 190 -5.45 -2.07 6.04
N ILE A 191 -5.12 -2.38 4.81
CA ILE A 191 -4.79 -1.41 3.77
C ILE A 191 -5.91 -1.41 2.73
N GLU A 192 -6.48 -0.23 2.49
CA GLU A 192 -7.46 -0.02 1.44
C GLU A 192 -6.77 0.66 0.25
N VAL A 193 -6.87 0.06 -0.93
CA VAL A 193 -6.49 0.68 -2.20
C VAL A 193 -7.73 1.37 -2.76
N ARG A 194 -7.97 2.62 -2.35
CA ARG A 194 -9.19 3.37 -2.71
C ARG A 194 -9.17 3.84 -4.16
N LYS A 195 -8.00 4.12 -4.69
CA LYS A 195 -7.81 4.62 -6.04
C LYS A 195 -6.47 4.16 -6.58
N THR A 196 -6.44 3.79 -7.85
CA THR A 196 -5.22 3.60 -8.64
C THR A 196 -5.53 3.93 -10.09
N ARG A 197 -4.85 4.91 -10.67
CA ARG A 197 -5.00 5.22 -12.09
C ARG A 197 -4.19 4.23 -12.92
N GLY A 198 -4.80 3.79 -14.01
CA GLY A 198 -4.14 2.90 -14.97
C GLY A 198 -4.14 1.41 -14.59
N SER A 199 -4.76 1.04 -13.46
CA SER A 199 -4.90 -0.36 -13.04
C SER A 199 -6.34 -0.65 -12.57
N PRO A 200 -6.95 -1.79 -12.94
CA PRO A 200 -8.23 -2.19 -12.38
C PRO A 200 -8.03 -2.60 -10.91
N ILE A 201 -8.86 -2.07 -10.01
CA ILE A 201 -8.87 -2.46 -8.60
C ILE A 201 -9.86 -3.62 -8.45
N ASN A 202 -9.33 -4.84 -8.35
CA ASN A 202 -10.15 -6.03 -8.11
C ASN A 202 -10.31 -6.34 -6.62
N ILE A 203 -9.33 -5.94 -5.80
CA ILE A 203 -9.33 -6.10 -4.35
C ILE A 203 -9.10 -4.74 -3.74
N ALA A 204 -10.13 -4.20 -3.08
CA ALA A 204 -10.06 -2.87 -2.49
C ALA A 204 -9.41 -2.86 -1.09
N GLU A 205 -9.54 -3.94 -0.32
CA GLU A 205 -8.95 -4.06 1.03
C GLU A 205 -8.18 -5.36 1.19
N ALA A 206 -7.05 -5.27 1.91
CA ALA A 206 -6.25 -6.43 2.28
C ALA A 206 -5.74 -6.29 3.72
N TYR A 207 -5.62 -7.40 4.41
CA TYR A 207 -4.94 -7.43 5.70
C TYR A 207 -3.44 -7.25 5.52
N PHE A 208 -2.79 -6.60 6.48
CA PHE A 208 -1.34 -6.50 6.51
C PHE A 208 -0.78 -6.55 7.92
N THR A 209 0.48 -6.88 8.03
CA THR A 209 1.25 -6.80 9.27
C THR A 209 2.52 -6.00 9.09
N ILE A 210 3.09 -5.57 10.21
CA ILE A 210 4.43 -4.95 10.28
C ILE A 210 5.26 -5.84 11.19
N ALA A 211 6.26 -6.49 10.64
CA ALA A 211 7.07 -7.48 11.34
C ALA A 211 8.55 -7.06 11.42
N GLU A 212 9.22 -7.39 12.52
CA GLU A 212 10.66 -7.14 12.69
C GLU A 212 11.47 -7.86 11.60
N ASN A 213 12.48 -7.17 11.07
CA ASN A 213 13.37 -7.63 10.00
C ASN A 213 12.70 -7.94 8.66
N ILE A 214 11.39 -7.76 8.54
CA ILE A 214 10.61 -8.08 7.33
C ILE A 214 9.94 -6.82 6.76
N GLY A 215 9.52 -5.91 7.64
CA GLY A 215 8.76 -4.72 7.27
C GLY A 215 7.26 -5.02 7.09
N ILE A 216 6.66 -4.40 6.07
CA ILE A 216 5.23 -4.56 5.77
C ILE A 216 5.02 -5.81 4.92
N VAL A 217 4.06 -6.63 5.34
CA VAL A 217 3.58 -7.80 4.59
C VAL A 217 2.08 -7.67 4.37
N VAL A 218 1.65 -7.65 3.11
CA VAL A 218 0.24 -7.57 2.72
C VAL A 218 -0.25 -8.95 2.31
N PHE A 219 -1.36 -9.38 2.91
CA PHE A 219 -1.99 -10.67 2.64
C PHE A 219 -3.09 -10.46 1.61
N THR A 220 -2.77 -10.72 0.35
CA THR A 220 -3.78 -10.67 -0.72
C THR A 220 -4.61 -11.94 -0.69
N PRO A 221 -5.96 -11.85 -0.72
CA PRO A 221 -6.78 -13.04 -0.90
C PRO A 221 -6.42 -13.73 -2.22
N PRO A 222 -6.55 -15.06 -2.31
CA PRO A 222 -6.36 -15.75 -3.56
C PRO A 222 -7.38 -15.22 -4.58
N ILE A 223 -6.89 -14.84 -5.75
CA ILE A 223 -7.75 -14.50 -6.88
C ILE A 223 -8.29 -15.83 -7.39
N LEU A 224 -9.61 -15.96 -7.45
CA LEU A 224 -10.25 -17.07 -8.16
C LEU A 224 -9.82 -16.96 -9.63
N GLN A 225 -8.84 -17.74 -10.01
CA GLN A 225 -8.55 -17.94 -11.43
C GLN A 225 -9.64 -18.86 -11.97
N GLU A 226 -10.19 -18.54 -13.12
CA GLU A 226 -10.97 -19.53 -13.87
C GLU A 226 -10.08 -20.74 -14.06
N ILE A 227 -10.51 -21.89 -13.53
CA ILE A 227 -9.81 -23.15 -13.75
C ILE A 227 -9.89 -23.41 -15.24
N PRO A 228 -8.77 -23.55 -15.95
CA PRO A 228 -8.82 -23.87 -17.37
C PRO A 228 -9.65 -25.12 -17.56
N HIS A 229 -10.66 -25.07 -18.44
CA HIS A 229 -11.47 -26.24 -18.77
C HIS A 229 -10.67 -27.36 -19.48
N GLU A 230 -9.39 -27.12 -19.77
CA GLU A 230 -8.46 -28.05 -20.43
C GLU A 230 -7.59 -28.84 -19.42
N GLY A 231 -8.17 -29.28 -18.32
CA GLY A 231 -7.51 -30.19 -17.37
C GLY A 231 -7.80 -31.65 -17.70
N GLU A 232 -6.94 -32.56 -17.22
CA GLU A 232 -7.20 -34.00 -17.24
C GLU A 232 -8.53 -34.27 -16.55
N GLU A 233 -9.49 -34.83 -17.32
CA GLU A 233 -10.80 -35.16 -16.82
C GLU A 233 -10.70 -36.40 -15.87
N LEU A 234 -11.18 -36.22 -14.66
CA LEU A 234 -11.25 -37.29 -13.67
C LEU A 234 -12.66 -37.85 -13.62
N VAL A 235 -12.76 -39.15 -13.81
CA VAL A 235 -14.04 -39.86 -13.74
C VAL A 235 -14.17 -40.46 -12.35
N PRO A 236 -15.25 -40.20 -11.60
CA PRO A 236 -15.47 -40.81 -10.31
C PRO A 236 -15.56 -42.33 -10.44
N ILE A 237 -14.89 -43.04 -9.53
CA ILE A 237 -14.87 -44.51 -9.50
C ILE A 237 -16.28 -45.08 -9.26
N CYS A 238 -17.12 -44.33 -8.57
CA CYS A 238 -18.48 -44.74 -8.22
C CYS A 238 -19.52 -44.09 -9.16
N ASN A 239 -20.32 -44.89 -9.84
CA ASN A 239 -21.39 -44.40 -10.72
C ASN A 239 -22.43 -43.49 -9.99
N ALA A 240 -22.66 -43.73 -8.70
CA ALA A 240 -23.54 -42.87 -7.90
C ALA A 240 -22.99 -41.46 -7.75
N LEU A 241 -21.68 -41.32 -7.50
CA LEU A 241 -20.98 -40.03 -7.45
C LEU A 241 -20.98 -39.36 -8.82
N LYS A 242 -20.75 -40.10 -9.90
CA LYS A 242 -20.81 -39.53 -11.26
C LYS A 242 -22.16 -38.90 -11.58
N ASN A 243 -23.25 -39.50 -11.11
CA ASN A 243 -24.59 -38.97 -11.31
C ASN A 243 -24.89 -37.72 -10.49
N VAL A 244 -24.19 -37.50 -9.38
CA VAL A 244 -24.37 -36.37 -8.48
C VAL A 244 -23.42 -35.22 -8.81
N ILE A 245 -22.15 -35.52 -9.05
CA ILE A 245 -21.08 -34.51 -9.23
C ILE A 245 -20.87 -34.21 -10.72
N GLY A 246 -21.19 -35.16 -11.60
CA GLY A 246 -20.91 -35.05 -13.04
C GLY A 246 -19.43 -35.27 -13.35
N HIS A 247 -18.91 -34.52 -14.32
CA HIS A 247 -17.51 -34.55 -14.72
C HIS A 247 -16.72 -33.47 -13.97
N PHE A 248 -15.53 -33.80 -13.50
CA PHE A 248 -14.64 -32.81 -12.88
C PHE A 248 -13.20 -33.01 -13.39
N HIS A 249 -12.40 -31.95 -13.30
CA HIS A 249 -11.04 -31.93 -13.79
C HIS A 249 -10.04 -31.89 -12.62
N LYS A 250 -8.82 -32.34 -12.87
CA LYS A 250 -7.73 -32.27 -11.90
C LYS A 250 -7.53 -30.83 -11.41
N GLY A 251 -7.51 -30.64 -10.09
CA GLY A 251 -7.40 -29.33 -9.45
C GLY A 251 -8.72 -28.71 -8.98
N PHE A 252 -9.86 -29.37 -9.22
CA PHE A 252 -11.14 -28.95 -8.64
C PHE A 252 -11.16 -29.15 -7.12
N ILE A 253 -11.82 -28.22 -6.42
CA ILE A 253 -12.17 -28.37 -5.00
C ILE A 253 -13.66 -28.65 -4.93
N ILE A 254 -14.02 -29.79 -4.39
CA ILE A 254 -15.41 -30.19 -4.21
C ILE A 254 -15.78 -29.98 -2.74
N ASN A 255 -16.73 -29.09 -2.48
CA ASN A 255 -17.29 -28.89 -1.14
C ASN A 255 -18.58 -29.73 -1.01
N VAL A 256 -18.59 -30.67 -0.09
CA VAL A 256 -19.75 -31.49 0.21
C VAL A 256 -20.43 -30.97 1.48
N PHE A 257 -21.63 -30.44 1.32
CA PHE A 257 -22.46 -30.00 2.45
C PHE A 257 -23.50 -31.09 2.76
N PHE A 258 -23.60 -31.48 4.01
CA PHE A 258 -24.61 -32.41 4.48
C PHE A 258 -25.20 -31.93 5.82
N PRO A 259 -26.49 -32.23 6.08
CA PRO A 259 -27.10 -31.84 7.35
C PRO A 259 -26.40 -32.56 8.52
N PRO A 260 -26.27 -31.91 9.69
CA PRO A 260 -25.59 -32.49 10.84
C PRO A 260 -26.18 -33.85 11.32
N GLU A 261 -27.48 -34.04 11.02
CA GLU A 261 -28.22 -35.26 11.41
C GLU A 261 -28.07 -36.40 10.38
N ALA A 262 -27.49 -36.13 9.21
CA ALA A 262 -27.31 -37.18 8.20
C ALA A 262 -26.12 -38.08 8.59
N PRO A 263 -26.34 -39.40 8.81
CA PRO A 263 -25.25 -40.32 9.11
C PRO A 263 -24.41 -40.51 7.84
N MET A 264 -23.22 -39.87 7.80
CA MET A 264 -22.24 -40.20 6.78
C MET A 264 -21.58 -41.57 7.12
N GLY A 265 -21.94 -42.59 6.41
CA GLY A 265 -21.30 -43.89 6.54
C GLY A 265 -19.81 -43.84 6.15
N ARG A 266 -19.00 -44.64 6.78
CA ARG A 266 -17.55 -44.73 6.50
C ARG A 266 -17.27 -45.00 5.01
N GLU A 267 -18.15 -45.79 4.35
CA GLU A 267 -18.07 -46.12 2.93
C GLU A 267 -18.24 -44.87 2.03
N ALA A 268 -19.13 -43.96 2.41
CA ALA A 268 -19.34 -42.70 1.67
C ALA A 268 -18.10 -41.79 1.75
N ILE A 269 -17.49 -41.68 2.92
CA ILE A 269 -16.25 -40.91 3.12
C ILE A 269 -15.11 -41.55 2.31
N LEU A 270 -14.98 -42.87 2.33
CA LEU A 270 -13.94 -43.61 1.57
C LEU A 270 -14.15 -43.46 0.06
N ALA A 271 -15.40 -43.45 -0.42
CA ALA A 271 -15.71 -43.27 -1.83
C ALA A 271 -15.32 -41.88 -2.33
N ILE A 272 -15.44 -40.84 -1.48
CA ILE A 272 -15.04 -39.47 -1.79
C ILE A 272 -13.50 -39.33 -1.77
N LEU A 273 -12.82 -40.00 -0.86
CA LEU A 273 -11.36 -39.94 -0.70
C LEU A 273 -10.57 -40.81 -1.67
N SER A 274 -11.22 -41.75 -2.35
CA SER A 274 -10.57 -42.72 -3.28
C SER A 274 -10.63 -42.26 -4.75
N THR A 275 -11.14 -41.09 -5.02
CA THR A 275 -11.10 -40.42 -6.32
C THR A 275 -9.90 -39.49 -6.41
#